data_9989b40b75ad1f92950be8446fa01162
#
_entry.id   9989b40b75ad1f92950be8446fa01162
#
_cell.length_a   1.000
_cell.length_b   1.000
_cell.length_c   1.000
_cell.angle_alpha   90.00
_cell.angle_beta   90.00
_cell.angle_gamma   90.00
#
_symmetry.space_group_name_H-M   'P 1'
#
loop_
_entity.id
_entity.type
_entity.pdbx_description
1 polymer ?
#
loop_
_entity_poly.entity_id
_entity_poly.type
_entity_poly.pdbx_seq_one_letter_code
_entity_poly.pdbx_strand_id
1 'polypeptide(L)'
;MKVLGIDPSTKTGWALITITDARWSHMSGVQILRGTGFQRVVYAKKWLEEFVHSHTPNLIVIEGYAYANPHTLGTLVEVGTAFRLGMSEEGFGWIDCPPTTLKKFVCGKGTAKKEHILLDVYKHWKVSF
;
A
#
# COMPACT_ATOMS: atom_id res chain seq x y z
N MET A 1 -14.50 -10.65 -3.78
CA MET A 1 -13.08 -10.41 -4.05
C MET A 1 -12.54 -9.37 -3.08
N LYS A 2 -11.38 -9.62 -2.51
CA LYS A 2 -10.68 -8.68 -1.62
C LYS A 2 -9.40 -8.18 -2.29
N VAL A 3 -9.24 -6.87 -2.34
CA VAL A 3 -8.06 -6.21 -2.91
C VAL A 3 -7.38 -5.39 -1.82
N LEU A 4 -6.12 -5.65 -1.58
CA LEU A 4 -5.29 -4.92 -0.62
C LEU A 4 -4.35 -3.99 -1.37
N GLY A 5 -4.44 -2.69 -1.09
CA GLY A 5 -3.49 -1.68 -1.54
C GLY A 5 -2.55 -1.29 -0.41
N ILE A 6 -1.27 -1.17 -0.70
CA ILE A 6 -0.23 -0.83 0.27
C ILE A 6 0.66 0.29 -0.29
N ASP A 7 0.83 1.34 0.50
CA ASP A 7 1.82 2.41 0.28
C ASP A 7 2.94 2.27 1.32
N PRO A 8 4.07 1.63 0.95
CA PRO A 8 5.14 1.32 1.89
C PRO A 8 5.87 2.59 2.37
N SER A 9 5.90 2.77 3.66
CA SER A 9 6.75 3.77 4.34
C SER A 9 6.85 3.42 5.83
N THR A 10 7.54 4.21 6.61
CA THR A 10 7.58 4.03 8.08
C THR A 10 6.19 4.22 8.71
N LYS A 11 5.33 4.96 8.04
CA LYS A 11 3.89 5.08 8.32
C LYS A 11 3.14 4.52 7.11
N THR A 12 3.06 3.21 7.05
CA THR A 12 2.49 2.50 5.88
C THR A 12 1.00 2.75 5.77
N GLY A 13 0.59 3.34 4.67
CA GLY A 13 -0.81 3.44 4.30
C GLY A 13 -1.32 2.12 3.71
N TRP A 14 -2.52 1.73 4.08
CA TRP A 14 -3.17 0.56 3.52
C TRP A 14 -4.67 0.75 3.33
N ALA A 15 -5.21 0.06 2.34
CA ALA A 15 -6.66 -0.01 2.11
C ALA A 15 -7.04 -1.42 1.66
N LEU A 16 -8.06 -1.99 2.29
CA LEU A 16 -8.64 -3.27 1.91
C LEU A 16 -10.04 -3.04 1.36
N ILE A 17 -10.23 -3.38 0.10
CA ILE A 17 -11.51 -3.24 -0.60
C ILE A 17 -12.12 -4.64 -0.74
N THR A 18 -13.37 -4.79 -0.32
CA THR A 18 -14.15 -6.01 -0.50
C THR A 18 -15.24 -5.76 -1.52
N ILE A 19 -15.25 -6.56 -2.58
CA ILE A 19 -16.21 -6.47 -3.68
C ILE A 19 -17.07 -7.73 -3.69
N THR A 20 -18.37 -7.55 -3.56
CA THR A 20 -19.37 -8.62 -3.61
C THR A 20 -20.51 -8.20 -4.54
N ASP A 21 -20.81 -8.98 -5.57
CA ASP A 21 -21.84 -8.67 -6.58
C ASP A 21 -21.75 -7.21 -7.09
N ALA A 22 -22.77 -6.40 -6.84
CA ALA A 22 -22.79 -4.99 -7.22
C ALA A 22 -22.38 -4.03 -6.11
N ARG A 23 -21.90 -4.55 -4.97
CA ARG A 23 -21.55 -3.75 -3.79
C ARG A 23 -20.05 -3.83 -3.51
N TRP A 24 -19.54 -2.76 -2.95
CA TRP A 24 -18.19 -2.74 -2.42
C TRP A 24 -18.14 -2.03 -1.08
N SER A 25 -17.22 -2.45 -0.24
CA SER A 25 -16.91 -1.82 1.03
C SER A 25 -15.41 -1.69 1.18
N HIS A 26 -14.97 -0.82 2.06
CA HIS A 26 -13.54 -0.65 2.31
C HIS A 26 -13.26 -0.44 3.79
N MET A 27 -12.06 -0.78 4.17
CA MET A 27 -11.42 -0.36 5.40
C MET A 27 -10.03 0.12 5.06
N SER A 28 -9.53 1.10 5.76
CA SER A 28 -8.21 1.68 5.53
C SER A 28 -7.58 2.16 6.81
N GLY A 29 -6.28 2.33 6.80
CA GLY A 29 -5.56 2.83 7.96
C GLY A 29 -4.12 3.13 7.65
N VAL A 30 -3.42 3.52 8.70
CA VAL A 30 -1.98 3.74 8.70
C VAL A 30 -1.37 2.84 9.76
N GLN A 31 -0.38 2.06 9.35
CA GLN A 31 0.41 1.24 10.27
C GLN A 31 1.76 1.91 10.52
N ILE A 32 2.01 2.28 11.76
CA ILE A 32 3.32 2.77 12.18
C ILE A 32 4.23 1.57 12.38
N LEU A 33 5.33 1.53 11.63
CA LEU A 33 6.33 0.48 11.75
C LEU A 33 7.32 0.85 12.86
N ARG A 34 7.28 0.11 13.94
CA ARG A 34 8.09 0.38 15.14
C ARG A 34 9.53 -0.07 14.97
N GLY A 35 10.43 0.62 15.68
CA GLY A 35 11.85 0.35 15.70
C GLY A 35 12.63 1.12 14.63
N THR A 36 13.91 0.85 14.55
CA THR A 36 14.86 1.45 13.61
C THR A 36 15.71 0.36 12.96
N GLY A 37 16.18 0.60 11.74
CA GLY A 37 17.05 -0.34 11.05
C GLY A 37 16.42 -1.72 10.93
N PHE A 38 17.19 -2.74 11.31
CA PHE A 38 16.75 -4.14 11.18
C PHE A 38 15.52 -4.47 12.02
N GLN A 39 15.34 -3.86 13.18
CA GLN A 39 14.14 -4.05 14.01
C GLN A 39 12.87 -3.64 13.27
N ARG A 40 12.93 -2.54 12.52
CA ARG A 40 11.80 -2.10 11.69
C ARG A 40 11.50 -3.07 10.56
N VAL A 41 12.53 -3.63 9.94
CA VAL A 41 12.38 -4.65 8.89
C VAL A 41 11.65 -5.88 9.44
N VAL A 42 12.06 -6.38 10.60
CA VAL A 42 11.41 -7.51 11.27
C VAL A 42 9.94 -7.19 11.60
N TYR A 43 9.71 -6.00 12.16
CA TYR A 43 8.35 -5.56 12.48
C TYR A 43 7.44 -5.48 11.24
N ALA A 44 7.95 -4.87 10.17
CA ALA A 44 7.22 -4.72 8.91
C ALA A 44 6.82 -6.08 8.32
N LYS A 45 7.77 -7.00 8.22
CA LYS A 45 7.54 -8.35 7.72
C LYS A 45 6.46 -9.07 8.53
N LYS A 46 6.59 -9.07 9.85
CA LYS A 46 5.67 -9.75 10.76
C LYS A 46 4.26 -9.15 10.69
N TRP A 47 4.16 -7.82 10.68
CA TRP A 47 2.87 -7.16 10.56
C TRP A 47 2.15 -7.55 9.26
N LEU A 48 2.85 -7.54 8.15
CA LEU A 48 2.23 -7.89 6.86
C LEU A 48 1.84 -9.35 6.79
N GLU A 49 2.66 -10.26 7.29
CA GLU A 49 2.33 -11.69 7.37
C GLU A 49 1.02 -11.91 8.15
N GLU A 50 0.91 -11.29 9.32
CA GLU A 50 -0.29 -11.37 10.15
C GLU A 50 -1.50 -10.76 9.43
N PHE A 51 -1.31 -9.63 8.76
CA PHE A 51 -2.38 -8.94 8.05
C PHE A 51 -2.93 -9.77 6.89
N VAL A 52 -2.08 -10.28 6.02
CA VAL A 52 -2.53 -11.08 4.87
C VAL A 52 -3.08 -12.43 5.29
N HIS A 53 -2.55 -13.02 6.36
CA HIS A 53 -3.07 -14.25 6.93
C HIS A 53 -4.50 -14.05 7.47
N SER A 54 -4.75 -12.97 8.18
CA SER A 54 -6.07 -12.69 8.78
C SER A 54 -7.11 -12.27 7.74
N HIS A 55 -6.73 -11.48 6.74
CA HIS A 55 -7.68 -10.89 5.78
C HIS A 55 -7.79 -11.67 4.47
N THR A 56 -6.82 -12.51 4.16
CA THR A 56 -6.79 -13.35 2.95
C THR A 56 -7.17 -12.61 1.67
N PRO A 57 -6.44 -11.53 1.29
CA PRO A 57 -6.74 -10.80 0.06
C PRO A 57 -6.53 -11.68 -1.17
N ASN A 58 -7.37 -11.48 -2.19
CA ASN A 58 -7.25 -12.16 -3.48
C ASN A 58 -6.21 -11.48 -4.39
N LEU A 59 -6.06 -10.17 -4.24
CA LEU A 59 -5.11 -9.36 -4.98
C LEU A 59 -4.44 -8.39 -4.04
N ILE A 60 -3.13 -8.25 -4.16
CA ILE A 60 -2.34 -7.26 -3.43
C ILE A 60 -1.67 -6.34 -4.45
N VAL A 61 -1.82 -5.05 -4.26
CA VAL A 61 -1.16 -4.00 -5.04
C VAL A 61 -0.27 -3.20 -4.11
N ILE A 62 1.01 -3.14 -4.42
CA ILE A 62 1.98 -2.39 -3.64
C ILE A 62 2.54 -1.24 -4.47
N GLU A 63 2.53 -0.03 -3.93
CA GLU A 63 3.13 1.11 -4.60
C GLU A 63 4.64 0.91 -4.71
N GLY A 64 5.17 1.11 -5.92
CA GLY A 64 6.59 1.05 -6.19
C GLY A 64 7.34 2.24 -5.61
N TYR A 65 8.67 2.16 -5.60
CA TYR A 65 9.50 3.24 -5.10
C TYR A 65 9.34 4.49 -5.97
N ALA A 66 8.96 5.61 -5.37
CA ALA A 66 9.11 6.90 -6.01
C ALA A 66 10.62 7.21 -6.12
N TYR A 67 11.01 7.95 -7.15
CA TYR A 67 12.33 8.59 -7.20
C TYR A 67 12.35 9.69 -6.12
N ALA A 68 12.38 9.23 -4.90
CA ALA A 68 12.29 10.06 -3.74
C ALA A 68 13.68 10.53 -3.32
N ASN A 69 13.69 11.44 -2.40
CA ASN A 69 14.86 11.90 -1.69
C ASN A 69 15.82 10.74 -1.35
N PRO A 70 17.10 10.79 -1.77
CA PRO A 70 18.08 9.75 -1.47
C PRO A 70 18.18 9.37 0.01
N HIS A 71 17.87 10.30 0.93
CA HIS A 71 17.91 10.06 2.37
C HIS A 71 16.80 9.13 2.86
N THR A 72 15.67 9.04 2.15
CA THR A 72 14.55 8.19 2.53
C THR A 72 14.45 6.91 1.70
N LEU A 73 15.14 6.86 0.56
CA LEU A 73 15.06 5.72 -0.38
C LEU A 73 15.50 4.41 0.29
N GLY A 74 16.59 4.41 1.05
CA GLY A 74 17.07 3.21 1.74
C GLY A 74 16.03 2.62 2.68
N THR A 75 15.37 3.46 3.48
CA THR A 75 14.30 3.03 4.37
C THR A 75 13.10 2.49 3.61
N LEU A 76 12.70 3.14 2.52
CA LEU A 76 11.59 2.67 1.68
C LEU A 76 11.88 1.31 1.04
N VAL A 77 13.12 1.10 0.58
CA VAL A 77 13.56 -0.18 0.01
C VAL A 77 13.53 -1.29 1.08
N GLU A 78 14.03 -1.01 2.28
CA GLU A 78 13.98 -1.96 3.39
C GLU A 78 12.55 -2.38 3.74
N VAL A 79 11.65 -1.42 3.91
CA VAL A 79 10.24 -1.67 4.24
C VAL A 79 9.55 -2.42 3.11
N GLY A 80 9.71 -1.97 1.88
CA GLY A 80 9.10 -2.61 0.73
C GLY A 80 9.61 -4.03 0.49
N THR A 81 10.89 -4.29 0.73
CA THR A 81 11.49 -5.62 0.66
C THR A 81 10.95 -6.53 1.76
N ALA A 82 10.82 -6.01 3.00
CA ALA A 82 10.23 -6.75 4.10
C ALA A 82 8.80 -7.20 3.80
N PHE A 83 7.98 -6.32 3.22
CA PHE A 83 6.62 -6.64 2.82
C PHE A 83 6.57 -7.72 1.74
N ARG A 84 7.39 -7.59 0.71
CA ARG A 84 7.45 -8.58 -0.37
C ARG A 84 7.92 -9.94 0.13
N LEU A 85 8.88 -9.96 1.04
CA LEU A 85 9.35 -11.19 1.67
C LEU A 85 8.22 -11.84 2.50
N GLY A 86 7.52 -11.06 3.30
CA GLY A 86 6.38 -11.54 4.09
C GLY A 86 5.26 -12.10 3.23
N MET A 87 4.89 -11.40 2.15
CA MET A 87 3.89 -11.89 1.20
C MET A 87 4.32 -13.19 0.54
N SER A 88 5.57 -13.25 0.09
CA SER A 88 6.14 -14.44 -0.56
C SER A 88 6.14 -15.65 0.37
N GLU A 89 6.52 -15.49 1.62
CA GLU A 89 6.54 -16.58 2.61
C GLU A 89 5.14 -17.09 2.96
N GLU A 90 4.14 -16.21 2.96
CA GLU A 90 2.73 -16.58 3.16
C GLU A 90 2.05 -17.09 1.89
N GLY A 91 2.75 -17.17 0.77
CA GLY A 91 2.23 -17.69 -0.49
C GLY A 91 1.37 -16.70 -1.29
N PHE A 92 1.46 -15.41 -1.00
CA PHE A 92 0.74 -14.37 -1.75
C PHE A 92 1.59 -13.79 -2.87
N GLY A 93 1.00 -13.62 -4.06
CA GLY A 93 1.54 -12.79 -5.12
C GLY A 93 1.11 -11.33 -4.95
N TRP A 94 1.77 -10.43 -5.66
CA TRP A 94 1.42 -9.01 -5.67
C TRP A 94 1.69 -8.38 -7.02
N ILE A 95 1.15 -7.19 -7.22
CA ILE A 95 1.41 -6.32 -8.37
C ILE A 95 2.12 -5.07 -7.88
N ASP A 96 3.25 -4.74 -8.49
CA ASP A 96 3.93 -3.47 -8.27
C ASP A 96 3.25 -2.38 -9.11
N CYS A 97 2.82 -1.30 -8.46
CA CYS A 97 2.19 -0.16 -9.12
C CYS A 97 3.07 1.08 -9.01
N PRO A 98 3.64 1.60 -10.11
CA PRO A 98 4.41 2.83 -10.06
C PRO A 98 3.54 4.01 -9.58
N PRO A 99 4.07 4.93 -8.76
CA PRO A 99 3.32 6.09 -8.27
C PRO A 99 2.73 6.96 -9.38
N THR A 100 3.46 7.13 -10.47
CA THR A 100 2.99 7.90 -11.64
C THR A 100 1.80 7.22 -12.33
N THR A 101 1.79 5.90 -12.40
CA THR A 101 0.66 5.13 -12.95
C THR A 101 -0.58 5.29 -12.10
N LEU A 102 -0.44 5.20 -10.78
CA LEU A 102 -1.53 5.41 -9.84
C LEU A 102 -2.12 6.82 -9.96
N LYS A 103 -1.26 7.84 -9.94
CA LYS A 103 -1.68 9.24 -10.08
C LYS A 103 -2.38 9.51 -11.40
N LYS A 104 -1.87 8.95 -12.49
CA LYS A 104 -2.49 9.08 -13.82
C LYS A 104 -3.87 8.43 -13.86
N PHE A 105 -4.03 7.27 -13.24
CA PHE A 105 -5.32 6.60 -13.15
C PHE A 105 -6.36 7.41 -12.39
N VAL A 106 -5.98 7.96 -11.24
CA VAL A 106 -6.91 8.70 -10.37
C VAL A 106 -7.22 10.11 -10.90
N CYS A 107 -6.20 10.84 -11.34
CA CYS A 107 -6.29 12.27 -11.67
C CYS A 107 -6.10 12.58 -13.16
N GLY A 108 -5.78 11.58 -13.99
CA GLY A 108 -5.43 11.79 -15.39
C GLY A 108 -4.01 12.36 -15.61
N LYS A 109 -3.28 12.69 -14.56
CA LYS A 109 -1.93 13.27 -14.62
C LYS A 109 -0.99 12.58 -13.64
N GLY A 110 0.12 12.03 -14.14
CA GLY A 110 1.13 11.36 -13.32
C GLY A 110 1.90 12.29 -12.35
N THR A 111 1.76 13.61 -12.51
CA THR A 111 2.38 14.65 -11.67
C THR A 111 1.41 15.26 -10.65
N ALA A 112 0.23 14.68 -10.47
CA ALA A 112 -0.78 15.20 -9.55
C ALA A 112 -0.25 15.28 -8.11
N LYS A 113 -0.62 16.36 -7.42
CA LYS A 113 -0.31 16.56 -6.00
C LYS A 113 -1.26 15.78 -5.12
N LYS A 114 -0.85 15.50 -3.88
CA LYS A 114 -1.63 14.72 -2.91
C LYS A 114 -3.05 15.26 -2.71
N GLU A 115 -3.21 16.56 -2.62
CA GLU A 115 -4.51 17.20 -2.43
C GLU A 115 -5.46 16.93 -3.60
N HIS A 116 -4.94 16.97 -4.82
CA HIS A 116 -5.73 16.66 -6.02
C HIS A 116 -6.14 15.18 -6.05
N ILE A 117 -5.24 14.28 -5.65
CA ILE A 117 -5.53 12.85 -5.58
C ILE A 117 -6.67 12.59 -4.60
N LEU A 118 -6.60 13.15 -3.39
CA LEU A 118 -7.63 12.99 -2.36
C LEU A 118 -8.99 13.52 -2.83
N LEU A 119 -8.98 14.68 -3.49
CA LEU A 119 -10.19 15.28 -4.03
C LEU A 119 -10.82 14.43 -5.13
N ASP A 120 -10.02 13.91 -6.04
CA ASP A 120 -10.50 13.09 -7.15
C ASP A 120 -10.97 11.71 -6.67
N VAL A 121 -10.31 11.11 -5.69
CA VAL A 121 -10.80 9.89 -5.01
C VAL A 121 -12.17 10.14 -4.41
N TYR A 122 -12.35 11.25 -3.70
CA TYR A 122 -13.66 11.60 -3.14
C TYR A 122 -14.73 11.80 -4.24
N LYS A 123 -14.39 12.51 -5.32
CA LYS A 123 -15.33 12.74 -6.43
C LYS A 123 -15.78 11.45 -7.09
N HIS A 124 -14.84 10.54 -7.36
CA HIS A 124 -15.14 9.31 -8.09
C HIS A 124 -15.77 8.22 -7.23
N TRP A 125 -15.30 8.06 -6.00
CA TRP A 125 -15.68 6.93 -5.16
C TRP A 125 -16.35 7.29 -3.85
N LYS A 126 -16.49 8.60 -3.54
CA LYS A 126 -17.09 9.10 -2.30
C LYS A 126 -16.36 8.61 -1.03
N VAL A 127 -15.07 8.38 -1.14
CA VAL A 127 -14.19 7.93 -0.04
C VAL A 127 -13.37 9.13 0.43
N SER A 128 -13.31 9.31 1.75
CA SER A 128 -12.44 10.30 2.40
C SER A 128 -11.47 9.60 3.35
N PHE A 129 -10.30 10.16 3.47
CA PHE A 129 -9.22 9.65 4.32
C PHE A 129 -8.83 10.66 5.38
#